data_502b62d3dcf6542da66154ee0c101b93
#
_entry.id   502b62d3dcf6542da66154ee0c101b93
#
_cell.length_a   1.000
_cell.length_b   1.000
_cell.length_c   1.000
_cell.angle_alpha   90.00
_cell.angle_beta   90.00
_cell.angle_gamma   90.00
#
_symmetry.space_group_name_H-M   'P 1'
#
loop_
_entity.id
_entity.type
_entity.pdbx_description
1 polymer ?
#
loop_
_entity_poly.entity_id
_entity_poly.type
_entity_poly.pdbx_seq_one_letter_code
_entity_poly.pdbx_strand_id
1 'polypeptide(L)'
;MLSSPSLYAQERRAKLRISNAGFTITALPLLAAKDWGLFSANGLDMEVILMQSALVPAALTQGDIDFQAGVGPASVNATMSGFATRAIWFSSDKISYWLMAKPQYKTLESLKAKKISITGLGGTVHVAFNMALEKLGVNPKEFVLVSIGGQQIQQLISLESGYVDAALLSPPVTFGAQKKGFNKVLDVGAMVEMPGGGLTALVKTIQERPVETKRVIRSLQQAKEEIRKSKPKTLDLIVKLLKMDREAASETYDQFLTTLSPTGIPTRVGMDILVKSVQSQGRHVDRKVAFNEIADDRLATEVAREMGYKIP
;
A
#
# COMPACT_ATOMS: atom_id res chain seq x y z
N MET A 1 31.66 40.98 -32.87
CA MET A 1 30.84 39.76 -32.89
C MET A 1 30.42 39.44 -31.47
N LEU A 2 29.19 39.80 -31.11
CA LEU A 2 28.64 39.54 -29.79
C LEU A 2 27.91 38.18 -29.87
N SER A 3 28.48 37.17 -29.24
CA SER A 3 27.84 35.86 -29.07
C SER A 3 26.70 36.01 -28.07
N SER A 4 25.48 35.88 -28.54
CA SER A 4 24.27 35.77 -27.71
C SER A 4 24.36 34.58 -26.80
N PRO A 5 24.07 34.67 -25.49
CA PRO A 5 23.95 33.50 -24.64
C PRO A 5 22.71 32.73 -25.04
N SER A 6 22.89 31.47 -25.36
CA SER A 6 21.81 30.51 -25.60
C SER A 6 20.94 30.44 -24.33
N LEU A 7 19.74 30.96 -24.41
CA LEU A 7 18.68 30.72 -23.45
C LEU A 7 18.35 29.21 -23.51
N TYR A 8 18.94 28.42 -22.64
CA TYR A 8 18.42 27.11 -22.34
C TYR A 8 16.99 27.30 -21.82
N ALA A 9 16.02 27.02 -22.68
CA ALA A 9 14.63 26.94 -22.27
C ALA A 9 14.55 25.89 -21.16
N GLN A 10 14.36 26.34 -19.92
CA GLN A 10 14.13 25.46 -18.79
C GLN A 10 12.82 24.72 -19.12
N GLU A 11 12.92 23.44 -19.48
CA GLU A 11 11.75 22.62 -19.82
C GLU A 11 10.74 22.77 -18.67
N ARG A 12 9.58 23.33 -18.98
CA ARG A 12 8.54 23.60 -17.98
C ARG A 12 8.08 22.27 -17.40
N ARG A 13 8.37 22.04 -16.12
CA ARG A 13 7.97 20.82 -15.41
C ARG A 13 6.45 20.61 -15.54
N ALA A 14 6.05 19.39 -15.83
CA ALA A 14 4.63 19.04 -15.89
C ALA A 14 4.05 19.09 -14.46
N LYS A 15 3.02 19.93 -14.27
CA LYS A 15 2.29 19.98 -12.99
C LYS A 15 1.33 18.80 -12.90
N LEU A 16 1.43 18.06 -11.81
CA LEU A 16 0.64 16.87 -11.53
C LEU A 16 0.20 16.83 -10.08
N ARG A 17 -0.95 16.23 -9.83
CA ARG A 17 -1.51 16.05 -8.49
C ARG A 17 -1.71 14.57 -8.20
N ILE A 18 -1.26 14.14 -7.03
CA ILE A 18 -1.42 12.77 -6.56
C ILE A 18 -2.09 12.75 -5.20
N SER A 19 -3.17 11.99 -5.07
CA SER A 19 -3.82 11.80 -3.78
C SER A 19 -3.07 10.79 -2.92
N ASN A 20 -3.08 11.03 -1.60
CA ASN A 20 -2.58 10.12 -0.59
C ASN A 20 -3.54 10.07 0.60
N ALA A 21 -3.79 8.88 1.16
CA ALA A 21 -4.76 8.72 2.26
C ALA A 21 -4.21 9.17 3.62
N GLY A 22 -2.88 9.32 3.76
CA GLY A 22 -2.25 9.74 5.02
C GLY A 22 -0.77 9.40 5.08
N PHE A 23 -0.12 9.86 6.16
CA PHE A 23 1.29 9.59 6.43
C PHE A 23 1.42 8.20 7.06
N THR A 24 1.58 7.18 6.22
CA THR A 24 1.75 5.78 6.63
C THR A 24 3.01 5.21 6.02
N ILE A 25 3.49 4.08 6.55
CA ILE A 25 4.68 3.43 5.99
C ILE A 25 4.48 2.97 4.54
N THR A 26 3.26 2.63 4.15
CA THR A 26 2.94 2.24 2.77
C THR A 26 3.02 3.40 1.78
N ALA A 27 2.88 4.65 2.26
CA ALA A 27 3.07 5.86 1.47
C ALA A 27 4.56 6.28 1.35
N LEU A 28 5.47 5.58 2.02
CA LEU A 28 6.89 5.97 2.09
C LEU A 28 7.54 6.19 0.72
N PRO A 29 7.33 5.36 -0.33
CA PRO A 29 7.92 5.63 -1.64
C PRO A 29 7.46 6.95 -2.26
N LEU A 30 6.17 7.33 -2.11
CA LEU A 30 5.66 8.62 -2.56
C LEU A 30 6.29 9.77 -1.80
N LEU A 31 6.31 9.67 -0.47
CA LEU A 31 6.82 10.72 0.42
C LEU A 31 8.32 10.90 0.22
N ALA A 32 9.05 9.81 0.04
CA ALA A 32 10.47 9.80 -0.30
C ALA A 32 10.73 10.44 -1.67
N ALA A 33 9.95 10.09 -2.70
CA ALA A 33 10.09 10.69 -4.02
C ALA A 33 9.87 12.21 -3.98
N LYS A 34 8.94 12.69 -3.15
CA LYS A 34 8.70 14.12 -2.94
C LYS A 34 9.81 14.79 -2.15
N ASP A 35 10.17 14.26 -0.97
CA ASP A 35 11.14 14.85 -0.05
C ASP A 35 12.57 14.85 -0.64
N TRP A 36 12.93 13.82 -1.39
CA TRP A 36 14.24 13.68 -2.03
C TRP A 36 14.32 14.30 -3.43
N GLY A 37 13.28 14.98 -3.88
CA GLY A 37 13.28 15.73 -5.15
C GLY A 37 13.26 14.85 -6.41
N LEU A 38 12.90 13.55 -6.32
CA LEU A 38 12.95 12.64 -7.45
C LEU A 38 11.90 12.98 -8.52
N PHE A 39 10.74 13.51 -8.15
CA PHE A 39 9.78 14.02 -9.12
C PHE A 39 10.39 15.19 -9.93
N SER A 40 11.01 16.14 -9.24
CA SER A 40 11.64 17.28 -9.90
C SER A 40 12.79 16.87 -10.80
N ALA A 41 13.58 15.87 -10.39
CA ALA A 41 14.67 15.31 -11.19
C ALA A 41 14.15 14.60 -12.47
N ASN A 42 12.92 14.11 -12.46
CA ASN A 42 12.26 13.52 -13.63
C ASN A 42 11.37 14.53 -14.40
N GLY A 43 11.55 15.85 -14.19
CA GLY A 43 10.83 16.90 -14.93
C GLY A 43 9.36 17.08 -14.51
N LEU A 44 9.01 16.69 -13.27
CA LEU A 44 7.67 16.77 -12.72
C LEU A 44 7.60 17.79 -11.57
N ASP A 45 6.51 18.55 -11.51
CA ASP A 45 6.11 19.35 -10.34
C ASP A 45 4.91 18.65 -9.71
N MET A 46 5.19 17.79 -8.71
CA MET A 46 4.19 16.92 -8.08
C MET A 46 3.64 17.56 -6.81
N GLU A 47 2.33 17.79 -6.77
CA GLU A 47 1.59 18.14 -5.57
C GLU A 47 0.99 16.87 -4.94
N VAL A 48 1.15 16.70 -3.61
CA VAL A 48 0.58 15.59 -2.85
C VAL A 48 -0.63 16.12 -2.08
N ILE A 49 -1.82 15.58 -2.36
CA ILE A 49 -3.10 16.00 -1.78
C ILE A 49 -3.57 14.91 -0.81
N LEU A 50 -3.77 15.28 0.46
CA LEU A 50 -4.40 14.37 1.42
C LEU A 50 -5.89 14.24 1.12
N MET A 51 -6.34 13.02 0.86
CA MET A 51 -7.71 12.75 0.44
C MET A 51 -8.19 11.40 0.94
N GLN A 52 -9.41 11.34 1.44
CA GLN A 52 -10.05 10.08 1.82
C GLN A 52 -10.29 9.21 0.58
N SER A 53 -10.03 7.91 0.68
CA SER A 53 -10.10 6.96 -0.44
C SER A 53 -11.46 6.92 -1.14
N ALA A 54 -12.55 7.21 -0.42
CA ALA A 54 -13.91 7.25 -0.99
C ALA A 54 -14.12 8.39 -2.01
N LEU A 55 -13.38 9.49 -1.89
CA LEU A 55 -13.48 10.67 -2.77
C LEU A 55 -12.62 10.53 -4.03
N VAL A 56 -11.63 9.66 -3.99
CA VAL A 56 -10.61 9.54 -5.05
C VAL A 56 -11.18 9.23 -6.43
N PRO A 57 -12.13 8.28 -6.61
CA PRO A 57 -12.65 7.97 -7.96
C PRO A 57 -13.31 9.18 -8.63
N ALA A 58 -14.08 9.97 -7.86
CA ALA A 58 -14.70 11.20 -8.35
C ALA A 58 -13.64 12.25 -8.72
N ALA A 59 -12.67 12.49 -7.83
CA ALA A 59 -11.59 13.47 -8.04
C ALA A 59 -10.71 13.13 -9.26
N LEU A 60 -10.42 11.84 -9.50
CA LEU A 60 -9.74 11.39 -10.73
C LEU A 60 -10.59 11.70 -11.97
N THR A 61 -11.90 11.39 -11.93
CA THR A 61 -12.80 11.58 -13.07
C THR A 61 -12.98 13.06 -13.42
N GLN A 62 -13.03 13.92 -12.41
CA GLN A 62 -13.16 15.39 -12.57
C GLN A 62 -11.83 16.07 -12.94
N GLY A 63 -10.70 15.36 -12.83
CA GLY A 63 -9.37 15.91 -13.10
C GLY A 63 -8.83 16.77 -11.95
N ASP A 64 -9.40 16.66 -10.74
CA ASP A 64 -8.88 17.33 -9.54
C ASP A 64 -7.55 16.74 -9.10
N ILE A 65 -7.32 15.46 -9.41
CA ILE A 65 -6.05 14.75 -9.25
C ILE A 65 -5.77 13.93 -10.52
N ASP A 66 -4.49 13.70 -10.80
CA ASP A 66 -4.03 12.89 -11.94
C ASP A 66 -3.80 11.43 -11.55
N PHE A 67 -3.39 11.19 -10.28
CA PHE A 67 -3.02 9.87 -9.76
C PHE A 67 -3.54 9.65 -8.34
N GLN A 68 -3.70 8.39 -7.99
CA GLN A 68 -3.91 7.93 -6.62
C GLN A 68 -2.68 7.15 -6.15
N ALA A 69 -2.06 7.57 -5.03
CA ALA A 69 -1.08 6.74 -4.32
C ALA A 69 -1.83 5.69 -3.49
N GLY A 70 -2.03 4.53 -4.09
CA GLY A 70 -2.70 3.41 -3.47
C GLY A 70 -3.23 2.40 -4.50
N VAL A 71 -3.08 1.13 -4.15
CA VAL A 71 -3.74 0.00 -4.80
C VAL A 71 -4.27 -0.88 -3.67
N GLY A 72 -5.55 -1.23 -3.75
CA GLY A 72 -6.19 -2.04 -2.72
C GLY A 72 -7.65 -2.34 -3.05
N PRO A 73 -8.39 -2.98 -2.14
CA PRO A 73 -9.79 -3.36 -2.37
C PRO A 73 -10.68 -2.18 -2.77
N ALA A 74 -10.46 -0.99 -2.19
CA ALA A 74 -11.27 0.20 -2.50
C ALA A 74 -11.07 0.67 -3.94
N SER A 75 -9.83 0.73 -4.46
CA SER A 75 -9.57 1.13 -5.84
C SER A 75 -10.07 0.08 -6.84
N VAL A 76 -9.91 -1.21 -6.53
CA VAL A 76 -10.44 -2.29 -7.37
C VAL A 76 -11.96 -2.29 -7.39
N ASN A 77 -12.62 -2.09 -6.22
CA ASN A 77 -14.08 -1.95 -6.18
C ASN A 77 -14.57 -0.77 -7.00
N ALA A 78 -13.90 0.38 -6.97
CA ALA A 78 -14.25 1.53 -7.81
C ALA A 78 -14.19 1.16 -9.29
N THR A 79 -13.12 0.49 -9.73
CA THR A 79 -13.00 0.00 -11.12
C THR A 79 -14.11 -0.99 -11.48
N MET A 80 -14.39 -1.95 -10.60
CA MET A 80 -15.49 -2.89 -10.81
C MET A 80 -16.86 -2.22 -10.81
N SER A 81 -17.01 -1.07 -10.17
CA SER A 81 -18.23 -0.24 -10.20
C SER A 81 -18.33 0.69 -11.41
N GLY A 82 -17.40 0.61 -12.36
CA GLY A 82 -17.47 1.34 -13.63
C GLY A 82 -16.54 2.54 -13.77
N PHE A 83 -15.75 2.88 -12.72
CA PHE A 83 -14.71 3.89 -12.89
C PHE A 83 -13.59 3.35 -13.79
N ALA A 84 -13.21 4.11 -14.81
CA ALA A 84 -12.19 3.70 -15.78
C ALA A 84 -10.77 3.86 -15.22
N THR A 85 -10.48 3.26 -14.07
CA THR A 85 -9.18 3.30 -13.39
C THR A 85 -8.40 2.00 -13.57
N ARG A 86 -7.07 2.07 -13.46
CA ARG A 86 -6.16 0.91 -13.51
C ARG A 86 -5.07 1.05 -12.46
N ALA A 87 -4.73 -0.06 -11.79
CA ALA A 87 -3.48 -0.18 -11.06
C ALA A 87 -2.33 -0.21 -12.07
N ILE A 88 -1.35 0.69 -11.94
CA ILE A 88 -0.26 0.85 -12.91
C ILE A 88 1.13 0.65 -12.33
N TRP A 89 1.27 0.55 -11.01
CA TRP A 89 2.54 0.26 -10.34
C TRP A 89 2.28 -0.23 -8.91
N PHE A 90 3.12 -1.16 -8.43
CA PHE A 90 3.09 -1.66 -7.06
C PHE A 90 4.30 -1.17 -6.26
N SER A 91 4.04 -0.52 -5.12
CA SER A 91 5.09 -0.25 -4.15
C SER A 91 5.43 -1.51 -3.35
N SER A 92 4.39 -2.26 -2.99
CA SER A 92 4.50 -3.52 -2.25
C SER A 92 3.51 -4.54 -2.80
N ASP A 93 3.92 -5.79 -2.87
CA ASP A 93 3.11 -6.94 -3.24
C ASP A 93 2.71 -7.81 -2.05
N LYS A 94 3.12 -7.40 -0.85
CA LYS A 94 2.75 -8.00 0.42
C LYS A 94 2.25 -6.95 1.40
N ILE A 95 1.38 -7.39 2.28
CA ILE A 95 0.93 -6.61 3.44
C ILE A 95 1.78 -6.97 4.67
N SER A 96 1.78 -6.12 5.69
CA SER A 96 2.45 -6.40 6.96
C SER A 96 1.43 -6.35 8.08
N TYR A 97 0.80 -7.49 8.38
CA TYR A 97 -0.13 -7.64 9.49
C TYR A 97 0.21 -8.87 10.31
N TRP A 98 0.24 -8.70 11.64
CA TRP A 98 0.43 -9.77 12.60
C TRP A 98 -0.80 -9.92 13.49
N LEU A 99 -1.15 -11.17 13.80
CA LEU A 99 -2.10 -11.47 14.86
C LEU A 99 -1.36 -11.40 16.18
N MET A 100 -1.60 -10.32 16.93
CA MET A 100 -1.07 -10.09 18.26
C MET A 100 -2.10 -10.52 19.29
N ALA A 101 -1.69 -11.27 20.33
CA ALA A 101 -2.60 -11.82 21.32
C ALA A 101 -2.09 -11.61 22.77
N LYS A 102 -3.01 -11.68 23.75
CA LYS A 102 -2.67 -11.65 25.17
C LYS A 102 -1.64 -12.72 25.52
N PRO A 103 -0.80 -12.53 26.57
CA PRO A 103 0.32 -13.42 26.90
C PRO A 103 -0.04 -14.90 27.10
N GLN A 104 -1.27 -15.19 27.54
CA GLN A 104 -1.75 -16.55 27.74
C GLN A 104 -2.05 -17.30 26.41
N TYR A 105 -2.25 -16.58 25.30
CA TYR A 105 -2.52 -17.17 23.99
C TYR A 105 -1.24 -17.18 23.14
N LYS A 106 -0.71 -18.37 22.90
CA LYS A 106 0.57 -18.56 22.17
C LYS A 106 0.39 -19.20 20.79
N THR A 107 -0.77 -19.77 20.52
CA THR A 107 -1.06 -20.49 19.29
C THR A 107 -2.41 -20.05 18.72
N LEU A 108 -2.58 -20.23 17.40
CA LEU A 108 -3.84 -19.95 16.73
C LEU A 108 -5.00 -20.78 17.30
N GLU A 109 -4.74 -22.05 17.67
CA GLU A 109 -5.72 -22.94 18.27
C GLU A 109 -6.28 -22.39 19.60
N SER A 110 -5.42 -21.76 20.42
CA SER A 110 -5.84 -21.15 21.70
C SER A 110 -6.76 -19.94 21.54
N LEU A 111 -6.87 -19.41 20.31
CA LEU A 111 -7.70 -18.26 19.99
C LEU A 111 -9.09 -18.65 19.40
N LYS A 112 -9.39 -19.93 19.23
CA LYS A 112 -10.73 -20.37 18.80
C LYS A 112 -11.81 -19.89 19.77
N ALA A 113 -12.91 -19.40 19.24
CA ALA A 113 -14.02 -18.77 19.97
C ALA A 113 -13.62 -17.50 20.77
N LYS A 114 -12.41 -16.96 20.59
CA LYS A 114 -11.95 -15.71 21.21
C LYS A 114 -12.22 -14.50 20.32
N LYS A 115 -12.32 -13.33 20.95
CA LYS A 115 -12.54 -12.06 20.26
C LYS A 115 -11.24 -11.54 19.65
N ILE A 116 -11.23 -11.34 18.34
CA ILE A 116 -10.12 -10.80 17.57
C ILE A 116 -10.56 -9.47 16.95
N SER A 117 -9.86 -8.37 17.28
CA SER A 117 -10.17 -7.08 16.66
C SER A 117 -9.58 -6.96 15.26
N ILE A 118 -10.39 -6.33 14.38
CA ILE A 118 -10.03 -5.94 13.02
C ILE A 118 -10.49 -4.50 12.77
N THR A 119 -9.92 -3.83 11.76
CA THR A 119 -10.34 -2.46 11.37
C THR A 119 -11.75 -2.43 10.81
N GLY A 120 -12.17 -3.47 10.10
CA GLY A 120 -13.51 -3.56 9.52
C GLY A 120 -13.74 -4.87 8.79
N LEU A 121 -14.96 -5.36 8.84
CA LEU A 121 -15.39 -6.54 8.09
C LEU A 121 -15.31 -6.26 6.59
N GLY A 122 -14.80 -7.23 5.83
CA GLY A 122 -14.60 -7.11 4.37
C GLY A 122 -13.40 -6.26 3.95
N GLY A 123 -12.72 -5.57 4.86
CA GLY A 123 -11.50 -4.82 4.56
C GLY A 123 -10.28 -5.71 4.31
N THR A 124 -9.16 -5.10 3.86
CA THR A 124 -7.91 -5.79 3.52
C THR A 124 -7.45 -6.77 4.60
N VAL A 125 -7.48 -6.33 5.86
CA VAL A 125 -7.01 -7.13 7.01
C VAL A 125 -7.89 -8.35 7.23
N HIS A 126 -9.21 -8.19 7.15
CA HIS A 126 -10.20 -9.29 7.30
C HIS A 126 -9.98 -10.36 6.23
N VAL A 127 -9.90 -9.93 4.96
CA VAL A 127 -9.71 -10.88 3.84
C VAL A 127 -8.38 -11.58 3.94
N ALA A 128 -7.31 -10.84 4.22
CA ALA A 128 -5.99 -11.44 4.35
C ALA A 128 -5.91 -12.44 5.51
N PHE A 129 -6.57 -12.14 6.63
CA PHE A 129 -6.63 -13.07 7.76
C PHE A 129 -7.38 -14.36 7.38
N ASN A 130 -8.54 -14.25 6.75
CA ASN A 130 -9.29 -15.42 6.28
C ASN A 130 -8.48 -16.26 5.30
N MET A 131 -7.79 -15.62 4.33
CA MET A 131 -6.93 -16.34 3.38
C MET A 131 -5.75 -17.04 4.08
N ALA A 132 -5.17 -16.41 5.10
CA ALA A 132 -4.09 -17.03 5.89
C ALA A 132 -4.62 -18.25 6.65
N LEU A 133 -5.81 -18.15 7.25
CA LEU A 133 -6.48 -19.29 7.93
C LEU A 133 -6.78 -20.41 6.96
N GLU A 134 -7.38 -20.13 5.81
CA GLU A 134 -7.67 -21.12 4.76
C GLU A 134 -6.40 -21.84 4.30
N LYS A 135 -5.30 -21.10 4.09
CA LYS A 135 -4.00 -21.68 3.72
C LYS A 135 -3.45 -22.62 4.80
N LEU A 136 -3.80 -22.39 6.06
CA LEU A 136 -3.44 -23.26 7.19
C LEU A 136 -4.45 -24.41 7.40
N GLY A 137 -5.51 -24.49 6.60
CA GLY A 137 -6.57 -25.47 6.77
C GLY A 137 -7.47 -25.20 7.98
N VAL A 138 -7.50 -23.96 8.47
CA VAL A 138 -8.30 -23.53 9.63
C VAL A 138 -9.55 -22.81 9.16
N ASN A 139 -10.71 -23.18 9.71
CA ASN A 139 -11.96 -22.53 9.34
C ASN A 139 -12.07 -21.13 9.96
N PRO A 140 -12.19 -20.06 9.17
CA PRO A 140 -12.31 -18.68 9.69
C PRO A 140 -13.49 -18.47 10.65
N LYS A 141 -14.56 -19.27 10.53
CA LYS A 141 -15.75 -19.18 11.39
C LYS A 141 -15.51 -19.63 12.83
N GLU A 142 -14.35 -20.22 13.12
CA GLU A 142 -13.97 -20.61 14.48
C GLU A 142 -13.55 -19.41 15.34
N PHE A 143 -13.39 -18.21 14.75
CA PHE A 143 -12.96 -17.00 15.43
C PHE A 143 -14.09 -15.95 15.49
N VAL A 144 -14.12 -15.18 16.59
CA VAL A 144 -15.08 -14.08 16.76
C VAL A 144 -14.41 -12.76 16.34
N LEU A 145 -14.69 -12.28 15.14
CA LEU A 145 -14.13 -11.02 14.65
C LEU A 145 -14.96 -9.82 15.13
N VAL A 146 -14.27 -8.86 15.74
CA VAL A 146 -14.87 -7.63 16.27
C VAL A 146 -14.33 -6.44 15.48
N SER A 147 -15.20 -5.75 14.75
CA SER A 147 -14.84 -4.50 14.05
C SER A 147 -14.75 -3.36 15.06
N ILE A 148 -13.54 -2.88 15.34
CA ILE A 148 -13.34 -1.71 16.22
C ILE A 148 -13.42 -0.40 15.42
N GLY A 149 -13.18 -0.47 14.09
CA GLY A 149 -13.07 0.72 13.25
C GLY A 149 -11.76 1.48 13.51
N GLY A 150 -11.65 2.66 12.91
CA GLY A 150 -10.60 3.63 13.20
C GLY A 150 -9.17 3.18 12.91
N GLN A 151 -8.23 3.76 13.64
CA GLN A 151 -6.82 3.49 13.48
C GLN A 151 -6.39 2.29 14.34
N GLN A 152 -5.28 1.65 13.97
CA GLN A 152 -4.76 0.46 14.66
C GLN A 152 -4.41 0.67 16.14
N ILE A 153 -4.12 1.90 16.53
CA ILE A 153 -3.90 2.23 17.93
C ILE A 153 -5.14 1.93 18.79
N GLN A 154 -6.34 2.12 18.26
CA GLN A 154 -7.60 1.81 18.97
C GLN A 154 -7.79 0.30 19.14
N GLN A 155 -7.32 -0.50 18.18
CA GLN A 155 -7.29 -1.96 18.30
C GLN A 155 -6.29 -2.41 19.36
N LEU A 156 -5.11 -1.78 19.44
CA LEU A 156 -4.16 -2.05 20.52
C LEU A 156 -4.75 -1.69 21.88
N ILE A 157 -5.39 -0.55 22.02
CA ILE A 157 -6.08 -0.15 23.26
C ILE A 157 -7.16 -1.17 23.64
N SER A 158 -7.92 -1.70 22.69
CA SER A 158 -8.93 -2.72 22.96
C SER A 158 -8.33 -4.05 23.42
N LEU A 159 -7.12 -4.39 22.94
CA LEU A 159 -6.35 -5.55 23.38
C LEU A 159 -5.79 -5.33 24.79
N GLU A 160 -5.24 -4.16 25.08
CA GLU A 160 -4.69 -3.78 26.39
C GLU A 160 -5.76 -3.74 27.49
N SER A 161 -6.94 -3.18 27.18
CA SER A 161 -8.07 -3.13 28.11
C SER A 161 -8.73 -4.48 28.38
N GLY A 162 -8.37 -5.50 27.58
CA GLY A 162 -8.97 -6.82 27.68
C GLY A 162 -10.32 -6.97 27.00
N TYR A 163 -10.81 -5.97 26.28
CA TYR A 163 -12.06 -6.05 25.51
C TYR A 163 -12.02 -7.11 24.41
N VAL A 164 -10.84 -7.30 23.79
CA VAL A 164 -10.55 -8.40 22.86
C VAL A 164 -9.39 -9.24 23.36
N ASP A 165 -9.25 -10.46 22.84
CA ASP A 165 -8.21 -11.42 23.21
C ASP A 165 -7.00 -11.35 22.28
N ALA A 166 -7.23 -10.91 21.03
CA ALA A 166 -6.20 -10.68 20.04
C ALA A 166 -6.58 -9.52 19.12
N ALA A 167 -5.60 -9.01 18.36
CA ALA A 167 -5.77 -7.91 17.40
C ALA A 167 -4.90 -8.12 16.17
N LEU A 168 -5.43 -7.80 14.99
CA LEU A 168 -4.65 -7.75 13.75
C LEU A 168 -4.04 -6.37 13.58
N LEU A 169 -2.74 -6.28 13.84
CA LEU A 169 -1.97 -5.03 13.88
C LEU A 169 -0.88 -5.04 12.81
N SER A 170 -0.40 -3.85 12.44
CA SER A 170 0.79 -3.66 11.60
C SER A 170 1.82 -2.77 12.27
N PRO A 171 3.09 -2.78 11.85
CA PRO A 171 4.10 -1.85 12.32
C PRO A 171 3.69 -0.37 12.12
N PRO A 172 4.03 0.50 13.05
CA PRO A 172 4.84 0.27 14.25
C PRO A 172 4.05 -0.28 15.46
N VAL A 173 2.72 -0.37 15.38
CA VAL A 173 1.85 -0.72 16.51
C VAL A 173 2.17 -2.13 17.06
N THR A 174 2.52 -3.07 16.18
CA THR A 174 2.92 -4.43 16.53
C THR A 174 4.13 -4.47 17.46
N PHE A 175 5.15 -3.63 17.22
CA PHE A 175 6.34 -3.57 18.05
C PHE A 175 6.02 -3.02 19.45
N GLY A 176 5.16 -2.00 19.51
CA GLY A 176 4.64 -1.50 20.78
C GLY A 176 3.89 -2.58 21.57
N ALA A 177 3.08 -3.40 20.89
CA ALA A 177 2.40 -4.53 21.49
C ALA A 177 3.39 -5.59 22.02
N GLN A 178 4.41 -5.95 21.24
CA GLN A 178 5.45 -6.89 21.69
C GLN A 178 6.20 -6.40 22.93
N LYS A 179 6.59 -5.11 22.96
CA LYS A 179 7.25 -4.50 24.13
C LYS A 179 6.39 -4.55 25.41
N LYS A 180 5.05 -4.60 25.24
CA LYS A 180 4.07 -4.77 26.32
C LYS A 180 3.77 -6.23 26.67
N GLY A 181 4.47 -7.19 26.05
CA GLY A 181 4.37 -8.61 26.34
C GLY A 181 3.27 -9.35 25.58
N PHE A 182 2.63 -8.73 24.59
CA PHE A 182 1.69 -9.45 23.71
C PHE A 182 2.44 -10.37 22.74
N ASN A 183 1.89 -11.56 22.49
CA ASN A 183 2.50 -12.55 21.61
C ASN A 183 2.16 -12.30 20.14
N LYS A 184 3.14 -12.44 19.25
CA LYS A 184 2.91 -12.63 17.82
C LYS A 184 2.50 -14.07 17.56
N VAL A 185 1.22 -14.32 17.32
CA VAL A 185 0.66 -15.68 17.08
C VAL A 185 0.76 -16.08 15.62
N LEU A 186 0.53 -15.13 14.70
CA LEU A 186 0.57 -15.39 13.26
C LEU A 186 1.14 -14.18 12.52
N ASP A 187 2.01 -14.43 11.54
CA ASP A 187 2.39 -13.45 10.52
C ASP A 187 1.48 -13.62 9.30
N VAL A 188 0.42 -12.83 9.25
CA VAL A 188 -0.55 -12.87 8.15
C VAL A 188 0.11 -12.42 6.84
N GLY A 189 0.99 -11.41 6.91
CA GLY A 189 1.67 -10.87 5.74
C GLY A 189 2.63 -11.88 5.09
N ALA A 190 3.25 -12.75 5.87
CA ALA A 190 4.09 -13.82 5.34
C ALA A 190 3.29 -14.92 4.60
N MET A 191 1.99 -15.01 4.88
CA MET A 191 1.12 -16.05 4.32
C MET A 191 0.38 -15.62 3.06
N VAL A 192 0.19 -14.32 2.83
CA VAL A 192 -0.70 -13.79 1.77
C VAL A 192 0.03 -12.77 0.90
N GLU A 193 0.14 -13.07 -0.38
CA GLU A 193 0.69 -12.15 -1.39
C GLU A 193 -0.39 -11.16 -1.86
N MET A 194 -0.68 -10.17 -1.03
CA MET A 194 -1.67 -9.13 -1.33
C MET A 194 -0.96 -7.78 -1.51
N PRO A 195 -1.20 -7.04 -2.60
CA PRO A 195 -0.64 -5.72 -2.77
C PRO A 195 -1.01 -4.80 -1.61
N GLY A 196 0.00 -4.16 -1.00
CA GLY A 196 -0.17 -3.26 0.14
C GLY A 196 -0.10 -1.78 -0.23
N GLY A 197 0.29 -1.46 -1.47
CA GLY A 197 0.38 -0.10 -1.96
C GLY A 197 0.81 -0.03 -3.42
N GLY A 198 0.67 1.15 -4.02
CA GLY A 198 1.02 1.33 -5.43
C GLY A 198 0.49 2.63 -6.01
N LEU A 199 0.28 2.64 -7.32
CA LEU A 199 -0.23 3.77 -8.09
C LEU A 199 -1.43 3.35 -8.93
N THR A 200 -2.48 4.15 -8.88
CA THR A 200 -3.69 4.00 -9.72
C THR A 200 -3.91 5.27 -10.54
N ALA A 201 -4.34 5.12 -11.78
CA ALA A 201 -4.67 6.23 -12.68
C ALA A 201 -5.92 5.90 -13.52
N LEU A 202 -6.52 6.94 -14.13
CA LEU A 202 -7.53 6.74 -15.16
C LEU A 202 -6.90 6.17 -16.45
N VAL A 203 -7.65 5.35 -17.17
CA VAL A 203 -7.27 4.87 -18.51
C VAL A 203 -6.93 6.04 -19.41
N LYS A 204 -7.73 7.11 -19.37
CA LYS A 204 -7.49 8.36 -20.12
C LYS A 204 -6.12 8.95 -19.82
N THR A 205 -5.76 9.09 -18.55
CA THR A 205 -4.44 9.63 -18.13
C THR A 205 -3.30 8.77 -18.66
N ILE A 206 -3.44 7.44 -18.61
CA ILE A 206 -2.41 6.50 -19.11
C ILE A 206 -2.23 6.64 -20.63
N GLN A 207 -3.32 6.84 -21.37
CA GLN A 207 -3.31 6.92 -22.85
C GLN A 207 -2.89 8.28 -23.37
N GLU A 208 -3.36 9.37 -22.76
CA GLU A 208 -3.11 10.73 -23.24
C GLU A 208 -1.79 11.32 -22.71
N ARG A 209 -1.30 10.81 -21.54
CA ARG A 209 -0.08 11.31 -20.86
C ARG A 209 0.89 10.18 -20.52
N PRO A 210 1.26 9.32 -21.48
CA PRO A 210 2.12 8.14 -21.18
C PRO A 210 3.52 8.53 -20.72
N VAL A 211 4.07 9.64 -21.24
CA VAL A 211 5.40 10.13 -20.86
C VAL A 211 5.43 10.58 -19.41
N GLU A 212 4.49 11.41 -18.99
CA GLU A 212 4.38 11.88 -17.60
C GLU A 212 4.07 10.72 -16.66
N THR A 213 3.15 9.83 -17.04
CA THR A 213 2.83 8.63 -16.25
C THR A 213 4.07 7.76 -16.02
N LYS A 214 4.88 7.56 -17.06
CA LYS A 214 6.15 6.82 -16.98
C LYS A 214 7.17 7.53 -16.08
N ARG A 215 7.28 8.86 -16.15
CA ARG A 215 8.13 9.67 -15.26
C ARG A 215 7.69 9.56 -13.80
N VAL A 216 6.37 9.52 -13.52
CA VAL A 216 5.84 9.30 -12.16
C VAL A 216 6.24 7.92 -11.64
N ILE A 217 6.00 6.85 -12.43
CA ILE A 217 6.38 5.47 -12.07
C ILE A 217 7.89 5.39 -11.81
N ARG A 218 8.72 6.00 -12.67
CA ARG A 218 10.18 6.06 -12.51
C ARG A 218 10.58 6.73 -11.21
N SER A 219 9.99 7.87 -10.87
CA SER A 219 10.29 8.60 -9.63
C SER A 219 9.98 7.75 -8.39
N LEU A 220 8.84 7.05 -8.39
CA LEU A 220 8.44 6.15 -7.31
C LEU A 220 9.35 4.92 -7.22
N GLN A 221 9.75 4.37 -8.36
CA GLN A 221 10.66 3.22 -8.42
C GLN A 221 12.06 3.60 -7.93
N GLN A 222 12.58 4.78 -8.32
CA GLN A 222 13.84 5.32 -7.81
C GLN A 222 13.79 5.53 -6.30
N ALA A 223 12.69 6.07 -5.77
CA ALA A 223 12.49 6.23 -4.34
C ALA A 223 12.53 4.87 -3.62
N LYS A 224 11.86 3.86 -4.17
CA LYS A 224 11.87 2.49 -3.63
C LYS A 224 13.29 1.91 -3.60
N GLU A 225 14.08 2.11 -4.64
CA GLU A 225 15.48 1.67 -4.67
C GLU A 225 16.35 2.43 -3.66
N GLU A 226 16.17 3.72 -3.54
CA GLU A 226 16.92 4.52 -2.57
C GLU A 226 16.56 4.13 -1.13
N ILE A 227 15.29 3.84 -0.85
CA ILE A 227 14.83 3.29 0.42
C ILE A 227 15.59 1.98 0.74
N ARG A 228 15.75 1.07 -0.23
CA ARG A 228 16.50 -0.18 -0.03
C ARG A 228 17.99 0.04 0.23
N LYS A 229 18.59 1.02 -0.46
CA LYS A 229 20.05 1.24 -0.45
C LYS A 229 20.53 2.05 0.74
N SER A 230 19.70 2.97 1.26
CA SER A 230 20.12 3.95 2.27
C SER A 230 19.22 3.92 3.50
N LYS A 231 19.48 2.95 4.42
CA LYS A 231 18.78 2.86 5.70
C LYS A 231 18.86 4.15 6.52
N PRO A 232 20.05 4.79 6.72
CA PRO A 232 20.14 6.01 7.54
C PRO A 232 19.24 7.13 7.04
N LYS A 233 19.31 7.45 5.74
CA LYS A 233 18.49 8.48 5.07
C LYS A 233 17.01 8.18 5.15
N THR A 234 16.65 6.89 5.02
CA THR A 234 15.26 6.46 5.13
C THR A 234 14.74 6.56 6.55
N LEU A 235 15.54 6.22 7.57
CA LEU A 235 15.17 6.38 8.97
C LEU A 235 14.92 7.86 9.32
N ASP A 236 15.76 8.77 8.85
CA ASP A 236 15.57 10.21 9.08
C ASP A 236 14.23 10.68 8.51
N LEU A 237 13.86 10.18 7.32
CA LEU A 237 12.57 10.47 6.71
C LEU A 237 11.40 9.87 7.49
N ILE A 238 11.49 8.61 7.93
CA ILE A 238 10.46 7.94 8.73
C ILE A 238 10.23 8.68 10.04
N VAL A 239 11.29 8.99 10.79
CA VAL A 239 11.22 9.77 12.05
C VAL A 239 10.52 11.11 11.82
N LYS A 240 10.94 11.84 10.77
CA LYS A 240 10.36 13.14 10.42
C LYS A 240 8.87 13.06 10.08
N LEU A 241 8.47 12.10 9.25
CA LEU A 241 7.11 12.03 8.70
C LEU A 241 6.12 11.30 9.61
N LEU A 242 6.55 10.20 10.25
CA LEU A 242 5.68 9.38 11.07
C LEU A 242 5.78 9.72 12.57
N LYS A 243 6.68 10.66 12.92
CA LYS A 243 6.85 11.19 14.29
C LYS A 243 7.03 10.08 15.35
N MET A 244 7.86 9.09 15.03
CA MET A 244 8.25 8.01 15.93
C MET A 244 9.72 8.11 16.30
N ASP A 245 10.12 7.43 17.38
CA ASP A 245 11.53 7.32 17.76
C ASP A 245 12.33 6.52 16.72
N ARG A 246 13.66 6.63 16.78
CA ARG A 246 14.55 6.01 15.78
C ARG A 246 14.59 4.48 15.88
N GLU A 247 14.35 3.91 17.07
CA GLU A 247 14.29 2.45 17.27
C GLU A 247 13.05 1.90 16.58
N ALA A 248 11.86 2.46 16.85
CA ALA A 248 10.61 2.08 16.21
C ALA A 248 10.67 2.32 14.69
N ALA A 249 11.33 3.40 14.24
CA ALA A 249 11.56 3.67 12.83
C ALA A 249 12.42 2.58 12.17
N SER A 250 13.47 2.09 12.87
CA SER A 250 14.33 1.01 12.36
C SER A 250 13.58 -0.31 12.22
N GLU A 251 12.81 -0.70 13.24
CA GLU A 251 12.00 -1.91 13.19
C GLU A 251 10.93 -1.84 12.08
N THR A 252 10.27 -0.68 11.97
CA THR A 252 9.27 -0.42 10.92
C THR A 252 9.89 -0.49 9.52
N TYR A 253 11.08 0.09 9.34
CA TYR A 253 11.82 0.04 8.09
C TYR A 253 12.19 -1.39 7.71
N ASP A 254 12.77 -2.16 8.63
CA ASP A 254 13.21 -3.53 8.36
C ASP A 254 12.01 -4.42 7.95
N GLN A 255 10.87 -4.26 8.63
CA GLN A 255 9.65 -4.95 8.27
C GLN A 255 9.10 -4.46 6.91
N PHE A 256 9.11 -3.16 6.64
CA PHE A 256 8.64 -2.60 5.38
C PHE A 256 9.43 -3.12 4.17
N LEU A 257 10.74 -3.27 4.31
CA LEU A 257 11.57 -3.83 3.24
C LEU A 257 11.11 -5.22 2.78
N THR A 258 10.57 -6.04 3.69
CA THR A 258 10.08 -7.40 3.35
C THR A 258 8.80 -7.37 2.51
N THR A 259 8.11 -6.23 2.45
CA THR A 259 6.86 -6.07 1.71
C THR A 259 7.05 -5.49 0.31
N LEU A 260 8.19 -4.85 0.04
CA LEU A 260 8.43 -4.12 -1.21
C LEU A 260 8.37 -5.05 -2.43
N SER A 261 7.57 -4.65 -3.42
CA SER A 261 7.53 -5.33 -4.72
C SER A 261 8.92 -5.36 -5.35
N PRO A 262 9.39 -6.51 -5.85
CA PRO A 262 10.70 -6.61 -6.50
C PRO A 262 10.84 -5.65 -7.69
N THR A 263 9.86 -5.62 -8.60
CA THR A 263 9.93 -4.89 -9.86
C THR A 263 9.04 -3.65 -9.92
N GLY A 264 7.98 -3.61 -9.09
CA GLY A 264 6.93 -2.59 -9.17
C GLY A 264 5.86 -2.88 -10.23
N ILE A 265 5.96 -3.98 -10.95
CA ILE A 265 4.98 -4.37 -11.98
C ILE A 265 3.75 -4.97 -11.30
N PRO A 266 2.52 -4.51 -11.62
CA PRO A 266 1.30 -5.16 -11.15
C PRO A 266 1.24 -6.63 -11.55
N THR A 267 1.01 -7.52 -10.58
CA THR A 267 0.95 -8.96 -10.82
C THR A 267 -0.49 -9.44 -10.93
N ARG A 268 -0.73 -10.45 -11.78
CA ARG A 268 -2.05 -11.09 -11.91
C ARG A 268 -2.50 -11.66 -10.57
N VAL A 269 -1.64 -12.40 -9.88
CA VAL A 269 -1.94 -12.99 -8.56
C VAL A 269 -2.39 -11.92 -7.56
N GLY A 270 -1.63 -10.81 -7.45
CA GLY A 270 -1.99 -9.71 -6.55
C GLY A 270 -3.33 -9.07 -6.90
N MET A 271 -3.61 -8.85 -8.18
CA MET A 271 -4.90 -8.28 -8.61
C MET A 271 -6.07 -9.24 -8.41
N ASP A 272 -5.89 -10.53 -8.67
CA ASP A 272 -6.92 -11.56 -8.44
C ASP A 272 -7.30 -11.65 -6.93
N ILE A 273 -6.33 -11.51 -6.04
CA ILE A 273 -6.55 -11.44 -4.60
C ILE A 273 -7.38 -10.20 -4.23
N LEU A 274 -7.09 -9.05 -4.83
CA LEU A 274 -7.86 -7.83 -4.58
C LEU A 274 -9.30 -7.95 -5.11
N VAL A 275 -9.52 -8.58 -6.26
CA VAL A 275 -10.87 -8.89 -6.77
C VAL A 275 -11.61 -9.80 -5.79
N LYS A 276 -11.00 -10.91 -5.38
CA LYS A 276 -11.58 -11.81 -4.37
C LYS A 276 -11.91 -11.09 -3.07
N SER A 277 -11.05 -10.16 -2.66
CA SER A 277 -11.29 -9.30 -1.48
C SER A 277 -12.56 -8.46 -1.61
N VAL A 278 -12.82 -7.91 -2.79
CA VAL A 278 -14.06 -7.16 -3.06
C VAL A 278 -15.28 -8.09 -3.08
N GLN A 279 -15.15 -9.24 -3.73
CA GLN A 279 -16.23 -10.21 -3.86
C GLN A 279 -16.63 -10.85 -2.52
N SER A 280 -15.67 -11.10 -1.63
CA SER A 280 -15.94 -11.62 -0.28
C SER A 280 -16.76 -10.67 0.60
N GLN A 281 -16.87 -9.40 0.20
CA GLN A 281 -17.74 -8.40 0.82
C GLN A 281 -19.17 -8.42 0.28
N GLY A 282 -19.53 -9.39 -0.55
CA GLY A 282 -20.83 -9.48 -1.21
C GLY A 282 -21.01 -8.50 -2.38
N ARG A 283 -19.91 -7.90 -2.89
CA ARG A 283 -19.92 -6.96 -4.02
C ARG A 283 -19.44 -7.65 -5.28
N HIS A 284 -20.16 -7.46 -6.39
CA HIS A 284 -19.76 -7.99 -7.72
C HIS A 284 -19.47 -9.51 -7.70
N VAL A 285 -20.21 -10.29 -6.91
CA VAL A 285 -19.90 -11.70 -6.57
C VAL A 285 -19.73 -12.58 -7.80
N ASP A 286 -20.60 -12.41 -8.82
CA ASP A 286 -20.60 -13.23 -10.03
C ASP A 286 -19.77 -12.63 -11.18
N ARG A 287 -19.12 -11.46 -10.97
CA ARG A 287 -18.38 -10.78 -12.01
C ARG A 287 -17.00 -11.41 -12.21
N LYS A 288 -16.77 -11.99 -13.39
CA LYS A 288 -15.42 -12.33 -13.84
C LYS A 288 -14.73 -11.05 -14.31
N VAL A 289 -13.53 -10.80 -13.82
CA VAL A 289 -12.75 -9.60 -14.09
C VAL A 289 -11.45 -9.99 -14.74
N ALA A 290 -11.19 -9.49 -15.94
CA ALA A 290 -9.92 -9.71 -16.61
C ALA A 290 -8.85 -8.76 -16.03
N PHE A 291 -7.58 -9.18 -16.06
CA PHE A 291 -6.46 -8.39 -15.52
C PHE A 291 -6.41 -6.98 -16.13
N ASN A 292 -6.57 -6.85 -17.44
CA ASN A 292 -6.55 -5.57 -18.15
C ASN A 292 -7.76 -4.66 -17.88
N GLU A 293 -8.79 -5.16 -17.18
CA GLU A 293 -9.90 -4.33 -16.69
C GLU A 293 -9.54 -3.59 -15.40
N ILE A 294 -8.56 -4.09 -14.63
CA ILE A 294 -8.21 -3.59 -13.29
C ILE A 294 -6.76 -3.13 -13.16
N ALA A 295 -5.89 -3.54 -14.08
CA ALA A 295 -4.48 -3.15 -14.11
C ALA A 295 -3.99 -2.86 -15.53
N ASP A 296 -2.93 -2.07 -15.62
CA ASP A 296 -2.13 -1.84 -16.83
C ASP A 296 -0.65 -1.85 -16.44
N ASP A 297 0.04 -2.94 -16.74
CA ASP A 297 1.42 -3.17 -16.35
C ASP A 297 2.46 -2.68 -17.37
N ARG A 298 2.03 -2.19 -18.54
CA ARG A 298 2.91 -1.84 -19.66
C ARG A 298 3.97 -0.81 -19.29
N LEU A 299 3.57 0.33 -18.74
CA LEU A 299 4.51 1.42 -18.41
C LEU A 299 5.43 1.04 -17.23
N ALA A 300 4.92 0.30 -16.24
CA ALA A 300 5.77 -0.22 -15.15
C ALA A 300 6.81 -1.23 -15.68
N THR A 301 6.42 -2.08 -16.62
CA THR A 301 7.32 -3.03 -17.29
C THR A 301 8.43 -2.32 -18.08
N GLU A 302 8.08 -1.26 -18.83
CA GLU A 302 9.06 -0.45 -19.54
C GLU A 302 10.05 0.22 -18.58
N VAL A 303 9.55 0.87 -17.52
CA VAL A 303 10.40 1.50 -16.50
C VAL A 303 11.31 0.47 -15.83
N ALA A 304 10.78 -0.68 -15.47
CA ALA A 304 11.58 -1.74 -14.85
C ALA A 304 12.71 -2.20 -15.78
N ARG A 305 12.45 -2.43 -17.08
CA ARG A 305 13.48 -2.77 -18.07
C ARG A 305 14.55 -1.69 -18.20
N GLU A 306 14.13 -0.43 -18.31
CA GLU A 306 15.06 0.71 -18.42
C GLU A 306 15.92 0.91 -17.16
N MET A 307 15.44 0.48 -16.01
CA MET A 307 16.19 0.48 -14.75
C MET A 307 17.01 -0.80 -14.52
N GLY A 308 17.04 -1.73 -15.48
CA GLY A 308 17.87 -2.93 -15.44
C GLY A 308 17.30 -4.09 -14.63
N TYR A 309 16.00 -4.09 -14.34
CA TYR A 309 15.38 -5.23 -13.67
C TYR A 309 15.24 -6.44 -14.60
N LYS A 310 15.51 -7.62 -14.06
CA LYS A 310 15.15 -8.87 -14.73
C LYS A 310 13.63 -9.05 -14.64
N ILE A 311 12.97 -9.11 -15.79
CA ILE A 311 11.54 -9.32 -15.90
C ILE A 311 11.31 -10.75 -16.36
N PRO A 312 10.42 -11.52 -15.72
CA PRO A 312 10.08 -12.87 -16.13
C PRO A 312 9.52 -12.94 -17.54
#